data_723a3d4baaa7f737a3e44c0c4ab19093
#
_entry.id   723a3d4baaa7f737a3e44c0c4ab19093
#
_cell.length_a   1.000
_cell.length_b   1.000
_cell.length_c   1.000
_cell.angle_alpha   90.00
_cell.angle_beta   90.00
_cell.angle_gamma   90.00
#
_symmetry.space_group_name_H-M   'P 1'
#
loop_
_entity.id
_entity.type
_entity.pdbx_description
1 polymer ?
#
loop_
_entity_poly.entity_id
_entity_poly.type
_entity_poly.pdbx_seq_one_letter_code
_entity_poly.pdbx_strand_id
1 'polypeptide(L)'
;MVFILKGATLALHFYLYQFKLFNISEILPIWVLWILTFVMIDFVFYFYHRISHRVNFLWAIHMSHHSSEEMNFAVSFRQAWFGPVSKIPFFMTLPLLGFDPTIIAVAGVISTLWGIVGHTQIIGNLGPLEWIFNTPSHHRVHHGANPQYIDKNYGNLFIIWDRIFGTFEPEDEPVKFGLVRNVNTFNPTKITFMGWIDIFNNIKGSKNFNEALYYFFGPPKTKN
;
A
#
# COMPACT_ATOMS: atom_id res chain seq x y z
N MET A 1 -8.32 -7.00 17.62
CA MET A 1 -8.44 -5.70 16.92
C MET A 1 -8.55 -5.88 15.40
N VAL A 2 -7.62 -6.53 14.70
CA VAL A 2 -7.63 -6.66 13.22
C VAL A 2 -8.91 -7.30 12.68
N PHE A 3 -9.40 -8.38 13.27
CA PHE A 3 -10.65 -9.04 12.84
C PHE A 3 -11.89 -8.15 13.01
N ILE A 4 -11.94 -7.38 14.11
CA ILE A 4 -13.04 -6.42 14.34
C ILE A 4 -13.03 -5.33 13.26
N LEU A 5 -11.87 -4.78 12.92
CA LEU A 5 -11.73 -3.77 11.87
C LEU A 5 -12.09 -4.33 10.50
N LYS A 6 -11.67 -5.56 10.18
CA LYS A 6 -12.05 -6.21 8.91
C LYS A 6 -13.55 -6.46 8.83
N GLY A 7 -14.18 -6.92 9.92
CA GLY A 7 -15.63 -7.10 10.00
C GLY A 7 -16.39 -5.77 9.84
N ALA A 8 -15.92 -4.72 10.52
CA ALA A 8 -16.50 -3.38 10.38
C ALA A 8 -16.35 -2.80 8.96
N THR A 9 -15.20 -3.02 8.32
CA THR A 9 -14.98 -2.63 6.91
C THR A 9 -15.92 -3.37 5.98
N LEU A 10 -16.11 -4.67 6.17
CA LEU A 10 -17.05 -5.47 5.36
C LEU A 10 -18.50 -5.00 5.56
N ALA A 11 -18.92 -4.75 6.81
CA ALA A 11 -20.23 -4.19 7.11
C ALA A 11 -20.44 -2.81 6.46
N LEU A 12 -19.39 -1.96 6.47
CA LEU A 12 -19.41 -0.68 5.78
C LEU A 12 -19.54 -0.86 4.25
N HIS A 13 -18.86 -1.83 3.65
CA HIS A 13 -18.99 -2.11 2.22
C HIS A 13 -20.43 -2.53 1.87
N PHE A 14 -21.08 -3.40 2.66
CA PHE A 14 -22.48 -3.76 2.46
C PHE A 14 -23.42 -2.56 2.63
N TYR A 15 -23.16 -1.70 3.61
CA TYR A 15 -23.94 -0.49 3.80
C TYR A 15 -23.82 0.46 2.61
N LEU A 16 -22.57 0.73 2.14
CA LEU A 16 -22.31 1.63 1.01
C LEU A 16 -22.84 1.07 -0.32
N TYR A 17 -22.84 -0.24 -0.48
CA TYR A 17 -23.39 -0.90 -1.67
C TYR A 17 -24.88 -0.61 -1.90
N GLN A 18 -25.63 -0.29 -0.85
CA GLN A 18 -27.02 0.15 -0.99
C GLN A 18 -27.16 1.49 -1.73
N PHE A 19 -26.09 2.29 -1.77
CA PHE A 19 -26.00 3.57 -2.46
C PHE A 19 -25.19 3.49 -3.75
N LYS A 20 -25.07 2.29 -4.34
CA LYS A 20 -24.29 2.09 -5.55
C LYS A 20 -24.77 2.96 -6.70
N LEU A 21 -23.82 3.51 -7.44
CA LEU A 21 -24.05 4.38 -8.59
C LEU A 21 -24.38 3.58 -9.86
N PHE A 22 -23.85 2.36 -9.96
CA PHE A 22 -24.00 1.48 -11.12
C PHE A 22 -24.40 0.07 -10.69
N ASN A 23 -25.16 -0.63 -11.53
CA ASN A 23 -25.59 -2.01 -11.29
C ASN A 23 -24.59 -3.04 -11.86
N ILE A 24 -23.30 -2.79 -11.68
CA ILE A 24 -22.21 -3.59 -12.27
C ILE A 24 -22.37 -5.07 -11.96
N SER A 25 -22.64 -5.41 -10.70
CA SER A 25 -22.79 -6.80 -10.23
C SER A 25 -24.04 -7.51 -10.76
N GLU A 26 -25.01 -6.76 -11.24
CA GLU A 26 -26.27 -7.30 -11.78
C GLU A 26 -26.21 -7.45 -13.30
N ILE A 27 -25.38 -6.67 -13.98
CA ILE A 27 -25.30 -6.61 -15.45
C ILE A 27 -24.22 -7.55 -15.98
N LEU A 28 -23.08 -7.66 -15.28
CA LEU A 28 -21.94 -8.41 -15.78
C LEU A 28 -22.04 -9.92 -15.46
N PRO A 29 -21.62 -10.78 -16.38
CA PRO A 29 -21.41 -12.20 -16.08
C PRO A 29 -20.42 -12.36 -14.92
N ILE A 30 -20.65 -13.36 -14.06
CA ILE A 30 -19.89 -13.55 -12.80
C ILE A 30 -18.39 -13.62 -13.02
N TRP A 31 -17.91 -14.26 -14.09
CA TRP A 31 -16.48 -14.36 -14.38
C TRP A 31 -15.85 -13.01 -14.79
N VAL A 32 -16.60 -12.16 -15.51
CA VAL A 32 -16.17 -10.78 -15.84
C VAL A 32 -16.10 -9.94 -14.57
N LEU A 33 -17.12 -10.07 -13.71
CA LEU A 33 -17.18 -9.35 -12.44
C LEU A 33 -15.95 -9.68 -11.55
N TRP A 34 -15.55 -10.97 -11.48
CA TRP A 34 -14.37 -11.38 -10.74
C TRP A 34 -13.08 -10.72 -11.31
N ILE A 35 -12.86 -10.82 -12.61
CA ILE A 35 -11.68 -10.23 -13.27
C ILE A 35 -11.66 -8.72 -13.03
N LEU A 36 -12.76 -8.05 -13.28
CA LEU A 36 -12.86 -6.60 -13.12
C LEU A 36 -12.67 -6.17 -11.67
N THR A 37 -13.19 -6.94 -10.69
CA THR A 37 -12.99 -6.67 -9.27
C THR A 37 -11.51 -6.79 -8.88
N PHE A 38 -10.79 -7.81 -9.36
CA PHE A 38 -9.34 -7.92 -9.12
C PHE A 38 -8.57 -6.73 -9.70
N VAL A 39 -8.88 -6.35 -10.94
CA VAL A 39 -8.25 -5.20 -11.61
C VAL A 39 -8.52 -3.92 -10.82
N MET A 40 -9.75 -3.71 -10.38
CA MET A 40 -10.13 -2.48 -9.65
C MET A 40 -9.59 -2.43 -8.23
N ILE A 41 -9.53 -3.56 -7.52
CA ILE A 41 -8.88 -3.63 -6.19
C ILE A 41 -7.42 -3.24 -6.31
N ASP A 42 -6.72 -3.77 -7.30
CA ASP A 42 -5.30 -3.50 -7.49
C ASP A 42 -5.06 -2.06 -7.96
N PHE A 43 -5.93 -1.52 -8.81
CA PHE A 43 -5.92 -0.11 -9.22
C PHE A 43 -6.07 0.83 -8.02
N VAL A 44 -7.07 0.58 -7.16
CA VAL A 44 -7.29 1.37 -5.94
C VAL A 44 -6.10 1.22 -4.99
N PHE A 45 -5.55 0.00 -4.86
CA PHE A 45 -4.37 -0.24 -4.04
C PHE A 45 -3.16 0.53 -4.55
N TYR A 46 -2.90 0.56 -5.86
CA TYR A 46 -1.80 1.32 -6.46
C TYR A 46 -1.85 2.80 -6.04
N PHE A 47 -3.01 3.46 -6.16
CA PHE A 47 -3.15 4.86 -5.76
C PHE A 47 -3.03 5.05 -4.26
N TYR A 48 -3.66 4.20 -3.45
CA TYR A 48 -3.48 4.22 -2.00
C TYR A 48 -2.00 4.11 -1.63
N HIS A 49 -1.30 3.16 -2.20
CA HIS A 49 0.11 2.87 -1.91
C HIS A 49 1.02 4.03 -2.34
N ARG A 50 0.84 4.52 -3.56
CA ARG A 50 1.56 5.69 -4.08
C ARG A 50 1.33 6.94 -3.24
N ILE A 51 0.10 7.21 -2.83
CA ILE A 51 -0.24 8.35 -1.97
C ILE A 51 0.35 8.14 -0.57
N SER A 52 0.37 6.90 -0.06
CA SER A 52 0.99 6.59 1.24
C SER A 52 2.49 6.87 1.27
N HIS A 53 3.17 6.84 0.14
CA HIS A 53 4.56 7.25 0.01
C HIS A 53 4.75 8.76 -0.19
N ARG A 54 3.71 9.50 -0.58
CA ARG A 54 3.80 10.91 -0.97
C ARG A 54 3.17 11.89 0.01
N VAL A 55 2.34 11.41 0.91
CA VAL A 55 1.66 12.22 1.94
C VAL A 55 2.19 11.84 3.30
N ASN A 56 2.73 12.79 4.03
CA ASN A 56 3.56 12.54 5.21
C ASN A 56 2.83 11.77 6.32
N PHE A 57 1.56 12.09 6.63
CA PHE A 57 0.82 11.33 7.64
C PHE A 57 0.53 9.89 7.22
N LEU A 58 0.31 9.63 5.92
CA LEU A 58 0.14 8.27 5.39
C LEU A 58 1.48 7.52 5.36
N TRP A 59 2.58 8.22 5.04
CA TRP A 59 3.91 7.67 5.16
C TRP A 59 4.24 7.29 6.61
N ALA A 60 3.90 8.13 7.59
CA ALA A 60 4.07 7.81 9.00
C ALA A 60 3.34 6.54 9.44
N ILE A 61 2.23 6.19 8.76
CA ILE A 61 1.54 4.91 8.93
C ILE A 61 2.32 3.79 8.22
N HIS A 62 2.82 4.02 7.01
CA HIS A 62 3.38 2.99 6.13
C HIS A 62 4.87 2.70 6.37
N MET A 63 5.65 3.69 6.85
CA MET A 63 7.09 3.57 7.02
C MET A 63 7.55 2.42 7.93
N SER A 64 6.71 2.01 8.88
CA SER A 64 7.02 0.85 9.73
C SER A 64 7.18 -0.44 8.93
N HIS A 65 6.44 -0.57 7.82
CA HIS A 65 6.53 -1.67 6.87
C HIS A 65 7.88 -1.66 6.12
N HIS A 66 8.35 -0.48 5.70
CA HIS A 66 9.64 -0.30 5.03
C HIS A 66 10.85 -0.29 5.95
N SER A 67 10.67 -0.26 7.28
CA SER A 67 11.77 -0.10 8.24
C SER A 67 12.59 -1.35 8.50
N SER A 68 12.30 -2.48 7.84
CA SER A 68 13.08 -3.71 7.97
C SER A 68 14.31 -3.67 7.07
N GLU A 69 15.48 -3.98 7.63
CA GLU A 69 16.74 -4.15 6.89
C GLU A 69 16.86 -5.55 6.28
N GLU A 70 15.86 -6.40 6.51
CA GLU A 70 15.73 -7.75 5.97
C GLU A 70 14.46 -7.85 5.15
N MET A 71 14.48 -8.65 4.07
CA MET A 71 13.32 -8.94 3.24
C MET A 71 12.94 -10.42 3.36
N ASN A 72 11.85 -10.68 4.05
CA ASN A 72 11.30 -12.02 4.26
C ASN A 72 9.79 -11.94 4.56
N PHE A 73 9.09 -13.07 4.60
CA PHE A 73 7.65 -13.10 4.83
C PHE A 73 7.19 -12.42 6.14
N ALA A 74 8.05 -12.34 7.16
CA ALA A 74 7.69 -11.65 8.40
C ALA A 74 7.52 -10.14 8.19
N VAL A 75 8.17 -9.55 7.18
CA VAL A 75 8.01 -8.13 6.82
C VAL A 75 6.58 -7.82 6.37
N SER A 76 5.91 -8.75 5.68
CA SER A 76 4.52 -8.58 5.27
C SER A 76 3.56 -8.42 6.46
N PHE A 77 3.90 -8.98 7.63
CA PHE A 77 3.13 -8.84 8.87
C PHE A 77 3.54 -7.61 9.69
N ARG A 78 4.60 -6.89 9.30
CA ARG A 78 5.04 -5.65 9.92
C ARG A 78 4.17 -4.48 9.45
N GLN A 79 2.86 -4.60 9.71
CA GLN A 79 1.87 -3.60 9.32
C GLN A 79 1.71 -2.56 10.43
N ALA A 80 1.59 -1.30 10.03
CA ALA A 80 1.25 -0.23 10.95
C ALA A 80 -0.14 -0.44 11.55
N TRP A 81 -0.31 -0.07 12.82
CA TRP A 81 -1.57 -0.23 13.55
C TRP A 81 -2.74 0.50 12.88
N PHE A 82 -2.48 1.63 12.24
CA PHE A 82 -3.49 2.45 11.53
C PHE A 82 -3.66 2.07 10.05
N GLY A 83 -2.87 1.12 9.52
CA GLY A 83 -2.91 0.69 8.12
C GLY A 83 -4.30 0.27 7.65
N PRO A 84 -5.05 -0.59 8.37
CA PRO A 84 -6.40 -0.96 7.97
C PRO A 84 -7.36 0.23 7.87
N VAL A 85 -7.24 1.21 8.77
CA VAL A 85 -8.12 2.40 8.80
C VAL A 85 -7.78 3.35 7.65
N SER A 86 -6.50 3.54 7.34
CA SER A 86 -6.06 4.43 6.25
C SER A 86 -6.49 3.96 4.86
N LYS A 87 -6.77 2.68 4.69
CA LYS A 87 -7.27 2.09 3.43
C LYS A 87 -8.76 2.37 3.20
N ILE A 88 -9.55 2.57 4.25
CA ILE A 88 -11.01 2.68 4.16
C ILE A 88 -11.46 3.73 3.13
N PRO A 89 -10.97 5.00 3.13
CA PRO A 89 -11.42 6.02 2.19
C PRO A 89 -11.23 5.64 0.71
N PHE A 90 -10.21 4.85 0.42
CA PHE A 90 -9.91 4.40 -0.94
C PHE A 90 -10.80 3.24 -1.36
N PHE A 91 -10.89 2.21 -0.53
CA PHE A 91 -11.60 0.97 -0.88
C PHE A 91 -13.12 1.08 -0.80
N MET A 92 -13.69 2.04 -0.06
CA MET A 92 -15.13 2.29 -0.05
C MET A 92 -15.64 2.82 -1.41
N THR A 93 -14.78 3.25 -2.31
CA THR A 93 -15.18 3.62 -3.68
C THR A 93 -15.73 2.42 -4.47
N LEU A 94 -15.25 1.21 -4.20
CA LEU A 94 -15.63 0.01 -4.94
C LEU A 94 -17.12 -0.37 -4.76
N PRO A 95 -17.67 -0.52 -3.54
CA PRO A 95 -19.08 -0.78 -3.37
C PRO A 95 -19.96 0.37 -3.88
N LEU A 96 -19.52 1.63 -3.78
CA LEU A 96 -20.24 2.78 -4.35
C LEU A 96 -20.28 2.73 -5.89
N LEU A 97 -19.24 2.21 -6.53
CA LEU A 97 -19.25 1.95 -7.97
C LEU A 97 -20.15 0.76 -8.37
N GLY A 98 -20.58 -0.07 -7.43
CA GLY A 98 -21.48 -1.21 -7.67
C GLY A 98 -20.79 -2.57 -7.74
N PHE A 99 -19.55 -2.69 -7.25
CA PHE A 99 -18.89 -3.98 -7.06
C PHE A 99 -19.45 -4.69 -5.83
N ASP A 100 -19.74 -5.99 -5.96
CA ASP A 100 -20.29 -6.79 -4.86
C ASP A 100 -19.33 -6.88 -3.67
N PRO A 101 -19.79 -6.55 -2.44
CA PRO A 101 -18.92 -6.56 -1.24
C PRO A 101 -18.30 -7.91 -0.92
N THR A 102 -18.98 -9.02 -1.24
CA THR A 102 -18.47 -10.38 -1.00
C THR A 102 -17.30 -10.66 -1.95
N ILE A 103 -17.45 -10.31 -3.22
CA ILE A 103 -16.39 -10.47 -4.23
C ILE A 103 -15.19 -9.57 -3.89
N ILE A 104 -15.44 -8.31 -3.48
CA ILE A 104 -14.38 -7.41 -2.99
C ILE A 104 -13.62 -8.05 -1.83
N ALA A 105 -14.32 -8.62 -0.85
CA ALA A 105 -13.69 -9.21 0.32
C ALA A 105 -12.82 -10.43 -0.05
N VAL A 106 -13.33 -11.35 -0.87
CA VAL A 106 -12.59 -12.55 -1.28
C VAL A 106 -11.40 -12.20 -2.17
N ALA A 107 -11.61 -11.36 -3.18
CA ALA A 107 -10.54 -10.88 -4.06
C ALA A 107 -9.47 -10.10 -3.27
N GLY A 108 -9.87 -9.31 -2.26
CA GLY A 108 -8.96 -8.61 -1.35
C GLY A 108 -8.11 -9.56 -0.49
N VAL A 109 -8.65 -10.71 -0.07
CA VAL A 109 -7.87 -11.75 0.62
C VAL A 109 -6.83 -12.34 -0.33
N ILE A 110 -7.21 -12.71 -1.55
CA ILE A 110 -6.30 -13.28 -2.56
C ILE A 110 -5.19 -12.27 -2.91
N SER A 111 -5.55 -11.00 -3.11
CA SER A 111 -4.59 -9.91 -3.35
C SER A 111 -3.61 -9.76 -2.17
N THR A 112 -4.09 -9.88 -0.93
CA THR A 112 -3.24 -9.85 0.28
C THR A 112 -2.25 -11.02 0.30
N LEU A 113 -2.71 -12.23 -0.04
CA LEU A 113 -1.84 -13.41 -0.09
C LEU A 113 -0.74 -13.26 -1.15
N TRP A 114 -1.09 -12.69 -2.32
CA TRP A 114 -0.09 -12.35 -3.34
C TRP A 114 0.96 -11.37 -2.81
N GLY A 115 0.53 -10.30 -2.14
CA GLY A 115 1.44 -9.33 -1.53
C GLY A 115 2.37 -9.94 -0.48
N ILE A 116 1.90 -10.96 0.29
CA ILE A 116 2.77 -11.70 1.22
C ILE A 116 3.88 -12.44 0.47
N VAL A 117 3.53 -13.12 -0.63
CA VAL A 117 4.52 -13.85 -1.47
C VAL A 117 5.56 -12.90 -2.07
N GLY A 118 5.20 -11.64 -2.32
CA GLY A 118 6.14 -10.61 -2.76
C GLY A 118 7.33 -10.39 -1.83
N HIS A 119 7.18 -10.64 -0.52
CA HIS A 119 8.20 -10.39 0.49
C HIS A 119 9.20 -11.54 0.63
N THR A 120 9.98 -11.81 -0.41
CA THR A 120 11.00 -12.87 -0.39
C THR A 120 12.23 -12.52 -1.23
N GLN A 121 13.38 -13.03 -0.79
CA GLN A 121 14.64 -12.96 -1.55
C GLN A 121 14.93 -14.29 -2.29
N ILE A 122 14.12 -15.34 -2.08
CA ILE A 122 14.36 -16.67 -2.65
C ILE A 122 13.92 -16.73 -4.11
N ILE A 123 12.82 -16.05 -4.45
CA ILE A 123 12.28 -16.05 -5.81
C ILE A 123 12.97 -14.93 -6.60
N GLY A 124 13.71 -15.32 -7.63
CA GLY A 124 14.35 -14.40 -8.57
C GLY A 124 13.38 -13.83 -9.61
N ASN A 125 13.95 -13.40 -10.74
CA ASN A 125 13.17 -12.91 -11.89
C ASN A 125 12.32 -14.01 -12.50
N LEU A 126 11.04 -13.73 -12.74
CA LEU A 126 10.06 -14.66 -13.31
C LEU A 126 9.85 -14.49 -14.83
N GLY A 127 10.78 -13.80 -15.51
CA GLY A 127 10.77 -13.65 -16.97
C GLY A 127 9.52 -12.94 -17.50
N PRO A 128 8.80 -13.51 -18.50
CA PRO A 128 7.67 -12.82 -19.13
C PRO A 128 6.53 -12.45 -18.18
N LEU A 129 6.39 -13.11 -17.03
CA LEU A 129 5.36 -12.79 -16.04
C LEU A 129 5.56 -11.40 -15.46
N GLU A 130 6.79 -10.89 -15.43
CA GLU A 130 7.14 -9.55 -14.93
C GLU A 130 6.65 -8.39 -15.82
N TRP A 131 6.13 -8.69 -16.99
CA TRP A 131 5.47 -7.67 -17.82
C TRP A 131 4.10 -7.27 -17.27
N ILE A 132 3.43 -8.20 -16.61
CA ILE A 132 2.03 -8.04 -16.15
C ILE A 132 1.96 -8.00 -14.64
N PHE A 133 2.63 -8.94 -13.95
CA PHE A 133 2.51 -9.12 -12.51
C PHE A 133 3.61 -8.40 -11.74
N ASN A 134 3.22 -7.88 -10.58
CA ASN A 134 4.19 -7.42 -9.59
C ASN A 134 4.77 -8.65 -8.88
N THR A 135 6.01 -8.98 -9.22
CA THR A 135 6.72 -10.17 -8.73
C THR A 135 7.54 -9.83 -7.48
N PRO A 136 8.12 -10.83 -6.78
CA PRO A 136 9.06 -10.58 -5.70
C PRO A 136 10.24 -9.68 -6.08
N SER A 137 10.75 -9.77 -7.32
CA SER A 137 11.78 -8.87 -7.85
C SER A 137 11.33 -7.41 -7.81
N HIS A 138 10.15 -7.11 -8.35
CA HIS A 138 9.59 -5.76 -8.32
C HIS A 138 9.31 -5.26 -6.91
N HIS A 139 8.85 -6.14 -6.02
CA HIS A 139 8.53 -5.78 -4.64
C HIS A 139 9.79 -5.55 -3.79
N ARG A 140 10.92 -6.24 -4.09
CA ARG A 140 12.23 -5.91 -3.50
C ARG A 140 12.67 -4.50 -3.86
N VAL A 141 12.55 -4.12 -5.14
CA VAL A 141 12.82 -2.74 -5.59
C VAL A 141 11.97 -1.75 -4.81
N HIS A 142 10.68 -2.03 -4.63
CA HIS A 142 9.79 -1.18 -3.85
C HIS A 142 10.27 -0.96 -2.40
N HIS A 143 10.81 -1.99 -1.76
CA HIS A 143 11.40 -1.92 -0.41
C HIS A 143 12.84 -1.41 -0.38
N GLY A 144 13.41 -1.06 -1.55
CA GLY A 144 14.79 -0.62 -1.67
C GLY A 144 15.03 0.81 -1.19
N ALA A 145 16.09 1.00 -0.39
CA ALA A 145 16.61 2.30 -0.01
C ALA A 145 17.65 2.84 -1.02
N ASN A 146 17.94 2.12 -2.10
CA ASN A 146 18.79 2.60 -3.18
C ASN A 146 18.16 3.85 -3.81
N PRO A 147 18.92 4.92 -4.15
CA PRO A 147 18.35 6.16 -4.67
C PRO A 147 17.41 5.97 -5.89
N GLN A 148 17.75 5.06 -6.83
CA GLN A 148 16.95 4.76 -8.02
C GLN A 148 15.64 3.99 -7.71
N TYR A 149 15.56 3.30 -6.57
CA TYR A 149 14.43 2.47 -6.16
C TYR A 149 13.40 3.22 -5.31
N ILE A 150 13.77 4.41 -4.82
CA ILE A 150 12.86 5.21 -3.99
C ILE A 150 11.62 5.61 -4.81
N ASP A 151 10.44 5.39 -4.23
CA ASP A 151 9.16 5.75 -4.85
C ASP A 151 8.86 4.99 -6.16
N LYS A 152 9.25 3.73 -6.23
CA LYS A 152 9.02 2.84 -7.38
C LYS A 152 8.16 1.62 -7.02
N ASN A 153 7.54 1.02 -8.03
CA ASN A 153 6.83 -0.27 -8.01
C ASN A 153 5.74 -0.37 -6.92
N TYR A 154 4.72 0.49 -6.98
CA TYR A 154 3.63 0.57 -6.00
C TYR A 154 2.54 -0.49 -6.18
N GLY A 155 2.45 -1.18 -7.32
CA GLY A 155 1.46 -2.21 -7.59
C GLY A 155 1.51 -3.34 -6.55
N ASN A 156 0.38 -4.04 -6.35
CA ASN A 156 0.38 -5.25 -5.51
C ASN A 156 0.35 -6.53 -6.35
N LEU A 157 -0.69 -6.71 -7.17
CA LEU A 157 -0.81 -7.86 -8.07
C LEU A 157 -0.23 -7.54 -9.45
N PHE A 158 -0.52 -6.35 -10.00
CA PHE A 158 -0.13 -5.95 -11.34
C PHE A 158 0.92 -4.83 -11.31
N ILE A 159 2.01 -5.03 -12.07
CA ILE A 159 3.03 -3.99 -12.32
C ILE A 159 2.61 -3.03 -13.44
N ILE A 160 1.52 -3.34 -14.13
CA ILE A 160 1.00 -2.56 -15.26
C ILE A 160 0.76 -1.10 -14.87
N TRP A 161 0.25 -0.85 -13.66
CA TRP A 161 0.00 0.49 -13.17
C TRP A 161 1.28 1.32 -13.06
N ASP A 162 2.35 0.70 -12.56
CA ASP A 162 3.65 1.36 -12.47
C ASP A 162 4.21 1.71 -13.84
N ARG A 163 4.01 0.83 -14.84
CA ARG A 163 4.40 1.10 -16.23
C ARG A 163 3.57 2.25 -16.83
N ILE A 164 2.25 2.24 -16.64
CA ILE A 164 1.35 3.28 -17.16
C ILE A 164 1.66 4.64 -16.54
N PHE A 165 1.89 4.69 -15.23
CA PHE A 165 2.07 5.95 -14.49
C PHE A 165 3.55 6.34 -14.26
N GLY A 166 4.50 5.65 -14.90
CA GLY A 166 5.93 6.01 -14.91
C GLY A 166 6.64 5.79 -13.58
N THR A 167 6.16 4.86 -12.75
CA THR A 167 6.78 4.50 -11.46
C THR A 167 7.45 3.13 -11.48
N PHE A 168 7.55 2.50 -12.64
CA PHE A 168 8.25 1.23 -12.82
C PHE A 168 9.76 1.38 -12.76
N GLU A 169 10.44 0.44 -12.06
CA GLU A 169 11.89 0.29 -12.05
C GLU A 169 12.23 -1.20 -11.96
N PRO A 170 13.11 -1.75 -12.82
CA PRO A 170 13.59 -3.13 -12.71
C PRO A 170 14.58 -3.30 -11.55
N GLU A 171 14.79 -4.55 -11.12
CA GLU A 171 15.82 -4.92 -10.14
C GLU A 171 17.17 -5.14 -10.85
N ASP A 172 17.89 -4.05 -11.12
CA ASP A 172 19.16 -4.10 -11.84
C ASP A 172 20.39 -4.18 -10.91
N GLU A 173 20.23 -3.76 -9.64
CA GLU A 173 21.27 -3.77 -8.63
C GLU A 173 20.82 -4.46 -7.34
N PRO A 174 21.77 -4.98 -6.53
CA PRO A 174 21.43 -5.51 -5.21
C PRO A 174 20.66 -4.51 -4.35
N VAL A 175 19.52 -4.94 -3.85
CA VAL A 175 18.64 -4.07 -3.06
C VAL A 175 19.19 -3.90 -1.64
N LYS A 176 19.29 -2.66 -1.21
CA LYS A 176 19.54 -2.29 0.19
C LYS A 176 18.20 -2.05 0.86
N PHE A 177 17.83 -2.92 1.80
CA PHE A 177 16.54 -2.81 2.51
C PHE A 177 16.62 -1.85 3.69
N GLY A 178 15.45 -1.35 4.10
CA GLY A 178 15.28 -0.41 5.20
C GLY A 178 14.90 0.99 4.73
N LEU A 179 14.89 1.91 5.67
CA LEU A 179 14.68 3.34 5.38
C LEU A 179 16.02 3.99 5.00
N VAL A 180 16.00 5.05 4.21
CA VAL A 180 17.19 5.84 3.91
C VAL A 180 17.86 6.33 5.20
N ARG A 181 17.05 6.70 6.20
CA ARG A 181 17.48 6.90 7.58
C ARG A 181 16.86 5.86 8.48
N ASN A 182 17.62 4.81 8.82
CA ASN A 182 17.14 3.70 9.61
C ASN A 182 16.75 4.07 11.04
N VAL A 183 15.80 3.31 11.59
CA VAL A 183 15.23 3.52 12.93
C VAL A 183 16.16 3.08 14.05
N ASN A 184 17.17 2.27 13.78
CA ASN A 184 18.19 1.76 14.72
C ASN A 184 17.57 1.20 16.03
N THR A 185 16.43 0.54 15.94
CA THR A 185 15.73 -0.06 17.08
C THR A 185 14.84 -1.23 16.65
N PHE A 186 14.70 -2.24 17.51
CA PHE A 186 13.75 -3.33 17.35
C PHE A 186 12.46 -3.15 18.17
N ASN A 187 12.31 -2.01 18.87
CA ASN A 187 11.11 -1.74 19.65
C ASN A 187 9.92 -1.41 18.74
N PRO A 188 8.87 -2.26 18.66
CA PRO A 188 7.77 -2.10 17.71
C PRO A 188 6.97 -0.82 17.95
N THR A 189 6.83 -0.37 19.21
CA THR A 189 6.16 0.87 19.54
C THR A 189 6.93 2.08 19.00
N LYS A 190 8.25 2.11 19.20
CA LYS A 190 9.08 3.20 18.67
C LYS A 190 9.01 3.26 17.14
N ILE A 191 9.11 2.09 16.47
CA ILE A 191 9.02 2.01 15.01
C ILE A 191 7.66 2.54 14.51
N THR A 192 6.56 2.12 15.16
CA THR A 192 5.20 2.52 14.76
C THR A 192 4.96 4.04 14.90
N PHE A 193 5.50 4.66 15.94
CA PHE A 193 5.21 6.06 16.26
C PHE A 193 6.29 7.05 15.81
N MET A 194 7.43 6.61 15.29
CA MET A 194 8.54 7.49 14.92
C MET A 194 8.13 8.55 13.90
N GLY A 195 7.45 8.16 12.82
CA GLY A 195 6.98 9.11 11.81
C GLY A 195 5.98 10.13 12.37
N TRP A 196 5.13 9.70 13.30
CA TRP A 196 4.21 10.59 14.00
C TRP A 196 4.93 11.59 14.91
N ILE A 197 5.96 11.13 15.61
CA ILE A 197 6.79 12.01 16.47
C ILE A 197 7.49 13.06 15.60
N ASP A 198 8.03 12.67 14.45
CA ASP A 198 8.65 13.61 13.53
C ASP A 198 7.65 14.64 12.98
N ILE A 199 6.44 14.23 12.62
CA ILE A 199 5.36 15.14 12.21
C ILE A 199 5.02 16.12 13.32
N PHE A 200 4.76 15.64 14.54
CA PHE A 200 4.41 16.50 15.68
C PHE A 200 5.53 17.49 16.02
N ASN A 201 6.78 17.06 16.00
CA ASN A 201 7.92 17.94 16.26
C ASN A 201 8.04 19.04 15.19
N ASN A 202 7.85 18.69 13.91
CA ASN A 202 7.86 19.66 12.82
C ASN A 202 6.68 20.65 12.93
N ILE A 203 5.47 20.16 13.24
CA ILE A 203 4.29 21.02 13.44
C ILE A 203 4.51 21.98 14.61
N LYS A 204 5.07 21.48 15.72
CA LYS A 204 5.37 22.32 16.90
C LYS A 204 6.38 23.41 16.60
N GLY A 205 7.32 23.16 15.67
CA GLY A 205 8.32 24.12 15.20
C GLY A 205 7.87 24.99 14.04
N SER A 206 6.64 24.84 13.53
CA SER A 206 6.15 25.58 12.37
C SER A 206 5.91 27.05 12.70
N LYS A 207 6.20 27.93 11.72
CA LYS A 207 6.06 29.38 11.85
C LYS A 207 4.63 29.87 11.65
N ASN A 208 3.80 29.08 10.98
CA ASN A 208 2.41 29.43 10.65
C ASN A 208 1.59 28.16 10.33
N PHE A 209 0.27 28.34 10.21
CA PHE A 209 -0.68 27.25 9.93
C PHE A 209 -0.42 26.54 8.60
N ASN A 210 -0.05 27.25 7.54
CA ASN A 210 0.24 26.64 6.24
C ASN A 210 1.48 25.73 6.31
N GLU A 211 2.49 26.11 7.04
CA GLU A 211 3.67 25.28 7.26
C GLU A 211 3.31 24.03 8.10
N ALA A 212 2.45 24.16 9.10
CA ALA A 212 1.93 23.02 9.85
C ALA A 212 1.15 22.04 8.96
N LEU A 213 0.27 22.54 8.09
CA LEU A 213 -0.44 21.73 7.09
C LEU A 213 0.53 21.04 6.12
N TYR A 214 1.58 21.74 5.69
CA TYR A 214 2.61 21.16 4.83
C TYR A 214 3.36 20.01 5.52
N TYR A 215 3.66 20.12 6.82
CA TYR A 215 4.29 19.02 7.55
C TYR A 215 3.36 17.82 7.74
N PHE A 216 2.07 18.00 7.70
CA PHE A 216 1.11 16.91 7.83
C PHE A 216 0.76 16.27 6.47
N PHE A 217 0.43 17.08 5.46
CA PHE A 217 -0.08 16.63 4.18
C PHE A 217 0.95 16.64 3.04
N GLY A 218 2.02 17.39 3.19
CA GLY A 218 3.08 17.48 2.18
C GLY A 218 3.91 16.20 2.08
N PRO A 219 4.91 16.15 1.18
CA PRO A 219 5.77 14.99 1.01
C PRO A 219 6.64 14.75 2.25
N PRO A 220 6.93 13.48 2.59
CA PRO A 220 7.80 13.15 3.71
C PRO A 220 9.21 13.70 3.51
N LYS A 221 9.72 14.44 4.48
CA LYS A 221 11.10 14.97 4.46
C LYS A 221 12.17 13.91 4.74
N THR A 222 11.79 12.81 5.40
CA THR A 222 12.71 11.77 5.89
C THR A 222 13.01 10.66 4.89
N LYS A 223 12.57 10.81 3.65
CA LYS A 223 12.96 9.87 2.57
C LYS A 223 14.36 10.13 2.03
N ASN A 224 14.90 11.31 2.28
CA ASN A 224 16.22 11.74 1.81
C ASN A 224 17.22 11.90 2.97
#